data_a6aac591d50693f6e3eecf109da05e31
#
_entry.id   a6aac591d50693f6e3eecf109da05e31
#
_cell.length_a   1.000
_cell.length_b   1.000
_cell.length_c   1.000
_cell.angle_alpha   90.00
_cell.angle_beta   90.00
_cell.angle_gamma   90.00
#
_symmetry.space_group_name_H-M   'P 1'
#
loop_
_entity.id
_entity.type
_entity.pdbx_description
1 polymer ?
#
loop_
_entity_poly.entity_id
_entity_poly.type
_entity_poly.pdbx_seq_one_letter_code
_entity_poly.pdbx_strand_id
1 'polypeptide(L)'
;MKKLTTVLLLLGFIAACKQDPKIGSNANDPDSLYQSTPYKGMPTLTNRYRAIIIPSDNPLTAEGVQLGRMLFYDPVLSADSTVSCASCHIPRFAFGDSSIVSKRVFGELTTRNTPPLINLGMNKKFFFDGRKTSIEDAVADALQGEQHFNYVYSKSKLENQQRYSSLFKKAFGRPGDVTEIKVNKA
;
A
#
# COMPACT_ATOMS: atom_id res chain seq x y z
N MET A 1 -46.84 -26.36 -40.33
CA MET A 1 -45.35 -26.35 -39.98
C MET A 1 -45.06 -25.01 -39.33
N LYS A 2 -45.06 -24.94 -38.00
CA LYS A 2 -44.82 -23.71 -37.22
C LYS A 2 -43.36 -23.68 -36.81
N LYS A 3 -42.60 -22.68 -37.25
CA LYS A 3 -41.22 -22.46 -36.86
C LYS A 3 -41.21 -21.77 -35.50
N LEU A 4 -40.65 -22.44 -34.48
CA LEU A 4 -40.47 -21.96 -33.14
C LEU A 4 -39.15 -21.19 -33.11
N THR A 5 -39.22 -19.86 -32.97
CA THR A 5 -38.06 -18.99 -32.88
C THR A 5 -37.67 -18.88 -31.38
N THR A 6 -36.59 -19.55 -30.99
CA THR A 6 -36.05 -19.49 -29.66
C THR A 6 -35.27 -18.18 -29.51
N VAL A 7 -35.81 -17.24 -28.74
CA VAL A 7 -35.13 -16.01 -28.35
C VAL A 7 -34.23 -16.33 -27.16
N LEU A 8 -32.93 -16.33 -27.39
CA LEU A 8 -31.89 -16.50 -26.34
C LEU A 8 -31.69 -15.17 -25.61
N LEU A 9 -32.25 -15.03 -24.43
CA LEU A 9 -32.03 -13.90 -23.53
C LEU A 9 -30.62 -14.03 -22.93
N LEU A 10 -29.64 -13.30 -23.49
CA LEU A 10 -28.34 -13.08 -22.89
C LEU A 10 -28.52 -12.14 -21.70
N LEU A 11 -28.62 -12.69 -20.50
CA LEU A 11 -28.46 -11.95 -19.25
C LEU A 11 -26.99 -11.53 -19.10
N GLY A 12 -26.71 -10.31 -19.54
CA GLY A 12 -25.41 -9.66 -19.25
C GLY A 12 -25.24 -9.44 -17.75
N PHE A 13 -24.41 -10.25 -17.11
CA PHE A 13 -23.87 -9.93 -15.80
C PHE A 13 -23.00 -8.69 -15.93
N ILE A 14 -23.56 -7.52 -15.69
CA ILE A 14 -22.80 -6.31 -15.44
C ILE A 14 -22.16 -6.51 -14.05
N ALA A 15 -20.94 -7.00 -14.02
CA ALA A 15 -20.10 -6.93 -12.84
C ALA A 15 -19.93 -5.44 -12.49
N ALA A 16 -20.72 -4.96 -11.55
CA ALA A 16 -20.54 -3.65 -10.96
C ALA A 16 -19.21 -3.68 -10.19
N CYS A 17 -18.12 -3.37 -10.88
CA CYS A 17 -16.93 -2.87 -10.20
C CYS A 17 -17.40 -1.67 -9.38
N LYS A 18 -17.47 -1.81 -8.05
CA LYS A 18 -17.60 -0.65 -7.16
C LYS A 18 -16.42 0.25 -7.49
N GLN A 19 -16.70 1.32 -8.22
CA GLN A 19 -15.72 2.37 -8.44
C GLN A 19 -15.32 2.88 -7.06
N ASP A 20 -14.02 2.92 -6.78
CA ASP A 20 -13.51 3.64 -5.63
C ASP A 20 -14.12 5.05 -5.64
N PRO A 21 -14.51 5.60 -4.48
CA PRO A 21 -15.18 6.89 -4.43
C PRO A 21 -14.33 7.90 -5.21
N LYS A 22 -14.95 8.53 -6.22
CA LYS A 22 -14.30 9.56 -7.04
C LYS A 22 -13.69 10.58 -6.10
N ILE A 23 -12.37 10.69 -6.10
CA ILE A 23 -11.64 11.73 -5.38
C ILE A 23 -12.05 13.06 -6.03
N GLY A 24 -12.96 13.77 -5.38
CA GLY A 24 -13.43 15.07 -5.85
C GLY A 24 -12.25 16.03 -5.97
N SER A 25 -11.90 16.37 -7.18
CA SER A 25 -10.91 17.42 -7.48
C SER A 25 -11.56 18.78 -7.24
N ASN A 26 -11.61 19.24 -5.99
CA ASN A 26 -11.80 20.67 -5.72
C ASN A 26 -10.43 21.35 -5.93
N ALA A 27 -10.21 21.82 -7.17
CA ALA A 27 -9.00 22.54 -7.55
C ALA A 27 -8.88 23.93 -6.87
N ASN A 28 -9.84 24.31 -6.02
CA ASN A 28 -9.95 25.64 -5.43
C ASN A 28 -9.95 25.65 -3.90
N ASP A 29 -9.22 24.74 -3.25
CA ASP A 29 -9.02 24.83 -1.81
C ASP A 29 -7.56 25.13 -1.49
N PRO A 30 -7.18 26.42 -1.45
CA PRO A 30 -5.79 26.82 -1.21
C PRO A 30 -5.33 26.53 0.23
N ASP A 31 -6.23 26.38 1.21
CA ASP A 31 -5.84 26.29 2.63
C ASP A 31 -6.89 25.65 3.54
N SER A 32 -7.65 24.68 3.09
CA SER A 32 -8.41 23.90 4.07
C SER A 32 -7.41 23.23 5.01
N LEU A 33 -7.52 23.60 6.27
CA LEU A 33 -6.78 22.99 7.37
C LEU A 33 -6.83 21.45 7.17
N TYR A 34 -5.67 20.86 6.96
CA TYR A 34 -5.55 19.41 6.82
C TYR A 34 -6.24 18.75 8.02
N GLN A 35 -7.33 18.07 7.76
CA GLN A 35 -8.03 17.26 8.75
C GLN A 35 -7.94 15.81 8.32
N SER A 36 -7.04 15.09 8.96
CA SER A 36 -6.95 13.65 8.77
C SER A 36 -8.15 12.96 9.40
N THR A 37 -8.72 12.00 8.69
CA THR A 37 -9.81 11.18 9.19
C THR A 37 -9.23 9.99 9.95
N PRO A 38 -9.51 9.82 11.26
CA PRO A 38 -9.07 8.64 11.99
C PRO A 38 -9.57 7.36 11.32
N TYR A 39 -8.69 6.38 11.15
CA TYR A 39 -9.05 5.11 10.54
C TYR A 39 -9.90 4.27 11.49
N LYS A 40 -11.12 3.95 11.07
CA LYS A 40 -12.11 3.19 11.87
C LYS A 40 -12.10 1.68 11.61
N GLY A 41 -11.24 1.20 10.70
CA GLY A 41 -11.19 -0.21 10.30
C GLY A 41 -10.41 -1.12 11.26
N MET A 42 -9.88 -0.59 12.37
CA MET A 42 -9.17 -1.40 13.35
C MET A 42 -10.14 -2.24 14.19
N PRO A 43 -9.90 -3.55 14.32
CA PRO A 43 -10.70 -4.38 15.19
C PRO A 43 -10.50 -3.98 16.66
N THR A 44 -11.57 -4.05 17.45
CA THR A 44 -11.46 -3.97 18.90
C THR A 44 -10.78 -5.24 19.41
N LEU A 45 -9.55 -5.12 19.88
CA LEU A 45 -8.82 -6.25 20.45
C LEU A 45 -9.28 -6.52 21.88
N THR A 46 -9.46 -7.80 22.21
CA THR A 46 -9.69 -8.19 23.60
C THR A 46 -8.39 -8.08 24.39
N ASN A 47 -8.47 -8.07 25.71
CA ASN A 47 -7.34 -8.02 26.62
C ASN A 47 -6.36 -9.23 26.53
N ARG A 48 -6.70 -10.24 25.72
CA ARG A 48 -5.84 -11.41 25.44
C ARG A 48 -4.74 -11.12 24.41
N TYR A 49 -4.88 -10.05 23.63
CA TYR A 49 -3.93 -9.69 22.58
C TYR A 49 -3.07 -8.50 23.03
N ARG A 50 -1.85 -8.45 22.51
CA ARG A 50 -1.00 -7.26 22.70
C ARG A 50 -1.66 -6.05 22.03
N ALA A 51 -1.53 -4.89 22.64
CA ALA A 51 -1.97 -3.65 22.02
C ALA A 51 -1.20 -3.41 20.71
N ILE A 52 -1.92 -2.86 19.73
CA ILE A 52 -1.29 -2.41 18.49
C ILE A 52 -0.45 -1.16 18.79
N ILE A 53 0.77 -1.16 18.32
CA ILE A 53 1.70 -0.03 18.48
C ILE A 53 1.48 0.92 17.32
N ILE A 54 0.94 2.10 17.60
CA ILE A 54 0.77 3.18 16.62
C ILE A 54 1.72 4.30 17.03
N PRO A 55 2.71 4.66 16.19
CA PRO A 55 3.62 5.75 16.47
C PRO A 55 2.86 7.08 16.59
N SER A 56 3.24 7.93 17.56
CA SER A 56 2.58 9.23 17.77
C SER A 56 2.78 10.20 16.59
N ASP A 57 3.89 10.04 15.88
CA ASP A 57 4.26 10.82 14.70
C ASP A 57 3.81 10.19 13.37
N ASN A 58 3.10 9.04 13.43
CA ASN A 58 2.46 8.37 12.31
C ASN A 58 1.09 7.81 12.73
N PRO A 59 0.12 8.68 13.05
CA PRO A 59 -1.21 8.24 13.43
C PRO A 59 -1.93 7.54 12.28
N LEU A 60 -2.70 6.51 12.60
CA LEU A 60 -3.44 5.75 11.61
C LEU A 60 -4.63 6.56 11.08
N THR A 61 -4.57 6.97 9.82
CA THR A 61 -5.59 7.75 9.14
C THR A 61 -6.17 7.00 7.96
N ALA A 62 -7.41 7.32 7.56
CA ALA A 62 -8.04 6.70 6.40
C ALA A 62 -7.27 7.01 5.11
N GLU A 63 -6.78 8.23 5.00
CA GLU A 63 -6.00 8.71 3.85
C GLU A 63 -4.62 8.06 3.79
N GLY A 64 -3.95 7.89 4.94
CA GLY A 64 -2.68 7.16 5.05
C GLY A 64 -2.83 5.70 4.66
N VAL A 65 -3.87 5.02 5.17
CA VAL A 65 -4.17 3.62 4.80
C VAL A 65 -4.47 3.49 3.31
N GLN A 66 -5.21 4.44 2.72
CA GLN A 66 -5.48 4.44 1.28
C GLN A 66 -4.20 4.62 0.46
N LEU A 67 -3.35 5.57 0.84
CA LEU A 67 -2.07 5.82 0.18
C LEU A 67 -1.16 4.59 0.28
N GLY A 68 -0.96 4.05 1.48
CA GLY A 68 -0.13 2.88 1.71
C GLY A 68 -0.62 1.66 0.95
N ARG A 69 -1.95 1.44 0.90
CA ARG A 69 -2.54 0.37 0.09
C ARG A 69 -2.21 0.54 -1.40
N MET A 70 -2.29 1.76 -1.93
CA MET A 70 -1.96 1.99 -3.34
C MET A 70 -0.47 1.74 -3.61
N LEU A 71 0.42 2.26 -2.76
CA LEU A 71 1.85 2.05 -2.89
C LEU A 71 2.24 0.57 -2.76
N PHE A 72 1.55 -0.18 -1.91
CA PHE A 72 1.79 -1.61 -1.71
C PHE A 72 1.58 -2.45 -2.99
N TYR A 73 0.56 -2.10 -3.79
CA TYR A 73 0.23 -2.83 -5.02
C TYR A 73 0.84 -2.23 -6.30
N ASP A 74 1.36 -1.00 -6.25
CA ASP A 74 1.91 -0.31 -7.41
C ASP A 74 3.44 -0.46 -7.47
N PRO A 75 4.01 -0.90 -8.60
CA PRO A 75 5.45 -1.01 -8.75
C PRO A 75 6.17 0.34 -8.92
N VAL A 76 5.50 1.47 -8.72
CA VAL A 76 6.05 2.83 -8.92
C VAL A 76 7.31 3.10 -8.09
N LEU A 77 7.45 2.44 -6.93
CA LEU A 77 8.61 2.59 -6.05
C LEU A 77 9.83 1.76 -6.51
N SER A 78 9.62 0.76 -7.34
CA SER A 78 10.69 -0.10 -7.85
C SER A 78 11.53 0.65 -8.90
N ALA A 79 12.83 0.42 -8.91
CA ALA A 79 13.76 1.09 -9.82
C ALA A 79 13.38 0.90 -11.30
N ASP A 80 13.00 -0.32 -11.68
CA ASP A 80 12.59 -0.68 -13.04
C ASP A 80 11.06 -0.71 -13.22
N SER A 81 10.28 -0.38 -12.17
CA SER A 81 8.81 -0.42 -12.16
C SER A 81 8.23 -1.81 -12.45
N THR A 82 8.91 -2.88 -12.06
CA THR A 82 8.44 -4.26 -12.29
C THR A 82 7.95 -4.94 -11.02
N VAL A 83 8.41 -4.52 -9.84
CA VAL A 83 8.15 -5.18 -8.56
C VAL A 83 7.43 -4.24 -7.61
N SER A 84 6.36 -4.70 -6.98
CA SER A 84 5.68 -4.03 -5.87
C SER A 84 5.82 -4.87 -4.59
N CYS A 85 5.41 -4.34 -3.44
CA CYS A 85 5.34 -5.13 -2.21
C CYS A 85 4.45 -6.38 -2.40
N ALA A 86 3.33 -6.23 -3.10
CA ALA A 86 2.39 -7.31 -3.40
C ALA A 86 2.97 -8.40 -4.31
N SER A 87 4.09 -8.16 -4.99
CA SER A 87 4.75 -9.19 -5.80
C SER A 87 5.31 -10.34 -4.95
N CYS A 88 5.75 -10.02 -3.72
CA CYS A 88 6.28 -10.99 -2.77
C CYS A 88 5.33 -11.23 -1.60
N HIS A 89 4.54 -10.22 -1.20
CA HIS A 89 3.60 -10.33 -0.09
C HIS A 89 2.18 -10.61 -0.60
N ILE A 90 1.91 -11.88 -0.89
CA ILE A 90 0.71 -12.34 -1.56
C ILE A 90 -0.38 -12.69 -0.52
N PRO A 91 -1.60 -12.10 -0.58
CA PRO A 91 -2.65 -12.28 0.45
C PRO A 91 -2.99 -13.74 0.75
N ARG A 92 -3.09 -14.60 -0.25
CA ARG A 92 -3.43 -16.02 -0.07
C ARG A 92 -2.38 -16.82 0.71
N PHE A 93 -1.17 -16.29 0.86
CA PHE A 93 -0.08 -16.88 1.65
C PHE A 93 0.17 -16.09 2.94
N ALA A 94 -0.88 -15.49 3.51
CA ALA A 94 -0.79 -14.62 4.69
C ALA A 94 0.18 -13.44 4.48
N PHE A 95 0.22 -12.89 3.27
CA PHE A 95 1.15 -11.85 2.83
C PHE A 95 2.63 -12.26 2.91
N GLY A 96 2.94 -13.55 2.79
CA GLY A 96 4.24 -14.08 2.38
C GLY A 96 4.18 -14.53 0.94
N ASP A 97 5.08 -15.44 0.53
CA ASP A 97 4.97 -16.15 -0.75
C ASP A 97 5.12 -17.67 -0.58
N SER A 98 5.03 -18.41 -1.67
CA SER A 98 5.18 -19.86 -1.68
C SER A 98 6.58 -20.33 -2.08
N SER A 99 7.51 -19.39 -2.30
CA SER A 99 8.86 -19.64 -2.79
C SER A 99 9.87 -19.64 -1.65
N ILE A 100 10.96 -20.39 -1.80
CA ILE A 100 12.08 -20.32 -0.84
C ILE A 100 12.72 -18.93 -0.85
N VAL A 101 12.85 -18.35 -2.05
CA VAL A 101 13.33 -16.99 -2.31
C VAL A 101 12.45 -16.35 -3.38
N SER A 102 12.22 -15.06 -3.26
CA SER A 102 11.36 -14.28 -4.16
C SER A 102 12.19 -13.62 -5.27
N LYS A 103 11.50 -13.22 -6.35
CA LYS A 103 12.12 -12.36 -7.37
C LYS A 103 12.00 -10.91 -6.95
N ARG A 104 13.11 -10.19 -7.01
CA ARG A 104 13.18 -8.74 -6.81
C ARG A 104 13.47 -8.01 -8.11
N VAL A 105 13.66 -6.74 -8.04
CA VAL A 105 13.95 -5.84 -9.18
C VAL A 105 15.09 -6.39 -10.03
N PHE A 106 15.05 -6.12 -11.33
CA PHE A 106 15.98 -6.66 -12.35
C PHE A 106 16.01 -8.19 -12.46
N GLY A 107 15.00 -8.90 -11.92
CA GLY A 107 14.91 -10.35 -11.94
C GLY A 107 15.86 -11.07 -10.99
N GLU A 108 16.56 -10.35 -10.13
CA GLU A 108 17.41 -10.92 -9.09
C GLU A 108 16.59 -11.70 -8.06
N LEU A 109 17.25 -12.56 -7.28
CA LEU A 109 16.59 -13.30 -6.21
C LEU A 109 16.92 -12.71 -4.85
N THR A 110 15.95 -12.78 -3.93
CA THR A 110 16.19 -12.47 -2.52
C THR A 110 17.10 -13.51 -1.89
N THR A 111 17.79 -13.15 -0.83
CA THR A 111 18.65 -14.09 -0.09
C THR A 111 17.90 -14.84 1.01
N ARG A 112 16.66 -14.43 1.31
CA ARG A 112 15.83 -15.01 2.36
C ARG A 112 14.39 -15.15 1.87
N ASN A 113 13.64 -16.02 2.52
CA ASN A 113 12.22 -16.17 2.30
C ASN A 113 11.45 -14.90 2.70
N THR A 114 10.39 -14.58 1.97
CA THR A 114 9.49 -13.45 2.27
C THR A 114 8.67 -13.76 3.52
N PRO A 115 8.82 -12.97 4.60
CA PRO A 115 8.06 -13.19 5.82
C PRO A 115 6.59 -12.76 5.64
N PRO A 116 5.64 -13.39 6.35
CA PRO A 116 4.25 -12.97 6.33
C PRO A 116 4.05 -11.62 7.02
N LEU A 117 3.10 -10.80 6.52
CA LEU A 117 2.77 -9.48 7.07
C LEU A 117 1.52 -9.50 7.95
N ILE A 118 1.30 -10.56 8.72
CA ILE A 118 0.16 -10.64 9.64
C ILE A 118 0.53 -10.16 11.04
N ASN A 119 -0.37 -9.42 11.68
CA ASN A 119 -0.25 -8.95 13.07
C ASN A 119 1.00 -8.09 13.37
N LEU A 120 1.59 -7.46 12.37
CA LEU A 120 2.83 -6.70 12.51
C LEU A 120 2.69 -5.55 13.50
N GLY A 121 1.53 -4.91 13.60
CA GLY A 121 1.30 -3.82 14.55
C GLY A 121 1.44 -4.21 16.04
N MET A 122 1.53 -5.50 16.36
CA MET A 122 1.76 -6.01 17.72
C MET A 122 3.23 -6.34 17.98
N ASN A 123 4.08 -6.27 16.96
CA ASN A 123 5.48 -6.65 17.06
C ASN A 123 6.34 -5.47 17.49
N LYS A 124 7.39 -5.76 18.26
CA LYS A 124 8.41 -4.80 18.65
C LYS A 124 9.71 -4.93 17.86
N LYS A 125 9.82 -6.00 17.07
CA LYS A 125 10.97 -6.29 16.22
C LYS A 125 10.49 -6.89 14.91
N PHE A 126 11.18 -6.55 13.84
CA PHE A 126 10.84 -6.91 12.47
C PHE A 126 12.00 -7.66 11.82
N PHE A 127 11.68 -8.43 10.79
CA PHE A 127 12.49 -9.49 10.21
C PHE A 127 12.77 -10.63 11.19
N PHE A 128 13.19 -11.78 10.65
CA PHE A 128 13.47 -12.97 11.46
C PHE A 128 14.58 -12.76 12.48
N ASP A 129 15.58 -11.95 12.12
CA ASP A 129 16.73 -11.60 12.97
C ASP A 129 16.47 -10.43 13.93
N GLY A 130 15.29 -9.80 13.85
CA GLY A 130 14.90 -8.72 14.74
C GLY A 130 15.72 -7.42 14.58
N ARG A 131 16.35 -7.23 13.39
CA ARG A 131 17.27 -6.11 13.15
C ARG A 131 16.61 -4.74 13.07
N LYS A 132 15.30 -4.68 12.92
CA LYS A 132 14.51 -3.43 12.89
C LYS A 132 13.54 -3.38 14.06
N THR A 133 13.29 -2.17 14.56
CA THR A 133 12.43 -1.93 15.74
C THR A 133 11.19 -1.08 15.43
N SER A 134 11.06 -0.57 14.21
CA SER A 134 9.86 0.09 13.69
C SER A 134 9.42 -0.52 12.36
N ILE A 135 8.14 -0.38 12.02
CA ILE A 135 7.60 -0.81 10.71
C ILE A 135 8.20 0.06 9.62
N GLU A 136 8.30 1.36 9.86
CA GLU A 136 8.84 2.35 8.92
C GLU A 136 10.29 2.01 8.52
N ASP A 137 11.13 1.63 9.49
CA ASP A 137 12.50 1.20 9.22
C ASP A 137 12.56 -0.14 8.48
N ALA A 138 11.60 -1.03 8.74
CA ALA A 138 11.51 -2.29 8.02
C ALA A 138 11.07 -2.07 6.57
N VAL A 139 10.13 -1.14 6.33
CA VAL A 139 9.72 -0.73 4.98
C VAL A 139 10.89 -0.09 4.24
N ALA A 140 11.64 0.83 4.87
CA ALA A 140 12.81 1.46 4.26
C ALA A 140 13.86 0.41 3.83
N ASP A 141 14.14 -0.57 4.70
CA ASP A 141 15.08 -1.66 4.42
C ASP A 141 14.63 -2.51 3.22
N ALA A 142 13.35 -2.88 3.17
CA ALA A 142 12.78 -3.64 2.08
C ALA A 142 12.75 -2.84 0.75
N LEU A 143 12.42 -1.57 0.79
CA LEU A 143 12.45 -0.71 -0.39
C LEU A 143 13.85 -0.60 -0.98
N GLN A 144 14.87 -0.42 -0.15
CA GLN A 144 16.26 -0.35 -0.60
C GLN A 144 16.78 -1.71 -1.09
N GLY A 145 16.50 -2.78 -0.33
CA GLY A 145 17.01 -4.11 -0.63
C GLY A 145 16.32 -4.78 -1.82
N GLU A 146 14.98 -4.77 -1.83
CA GLU A 146 14.19 -5.58 -2.76
C GLU A 146 13.74 -4.81 -4.01
N GLN A 147 13.53 -3.50 -3.87
CA GLN A 147 13.05 -2.64 -4.96
C GLN A 147 14.13 -1.71 -5.51
N HIS A 148 15.32 -1.70 -4.95
CA HIS A 148 16.41 -0.77 -5.27
C HIS A 148 15.89 0.67 -5.31
N PHE A 149 15.09 1.02 -4.31
CA PHE A 149 14.43 2.31 -4.21
C PHE A 149 15.46 3.45 -4.25
N ASN A 150 15.27 4.35 -5.19
CA ASN A 150 16.00 5.60 -5.26
C ASN A 150 15.01 6.75 -5.05
N TYR A 151 15.13 7.43 -3.91
CA TYR A 151 14.21 8.50 -3.54
C TYR A 151 14.09 9.59 -4.61
N VAL A 152 15.21 10.07 -5.14
CA VAL A 152 15.21 11.18 -6.12
C VAL A 152 14.43 10.82 -7.38
N TYR A 153 14.65 9.62 -7.89
CA TYR A 153 13.95 9.12 -9.08
C TYR A 153 12.47 8.77 -8.78
N SER A 154 12.20 8.10 -7.68
CA SER A 154 10.84 7.70 -7.32
C SER A 154 9.98 8.89 -6.90
N LYS A 155 10.57 9.93 -6.29
CA LYS A 155 9.90 11.18 -5.98
C LYS A 155 9.29 11.81 -7.24
N SER A 156 10.05 11.96 -8.31
CA SER A 156 9.53 12.51 -9.56
C SER A 156 8.41 11.66 -10.16
N LYS A 157 8.50 10.34 -10.11
CA LYS A 157 7.42 9.44 -10.55
C LYS A 157 6.13 9.67 -9.76
N LEU A 158 6.21 9.83 -8.45
CA LEU A 158 5.06 10.05 -7.58
C LEU A 158 4.47 11.46 -7.76
N GLU A 159 5.29 12.49 -7.77
CA GLU A 159 4.84 13.88 -7.90
C GLU A 159 4.20 14.18 -9.27
N ASN A 160 4.71 13.57 -10.34
CA ASN A 160 4.17 13.71 -11.69
C ASN A 160 2.83 12.97 -11.90
N GLN A 161 2.42 12.10 -10.97
CA GLN A 161 1.12 11.46 -11.02
C GLN A 161 0.15 12.16 -10.07
N GLN A 162 -0.85 12.87 -10.63
CA GLN A 162 -1.84 13.63 -9.86
C GLN A 162 -2.51 12.80 -8.74
N ARG A 163 -2.73 11.51 -8.97
CA ARG A 163 -3.30 10.61 -7.96
C ARG A 163 -2.44 10.52 -6.70
N TYR A 164 -1.10 10.42 -6.86
CA TYR A 164 -0.20 10.33 -5.71
C TYR A 164 0.00 11.66 -5.02
N SER A 165 0.24 12.75 -5.77
CA SER A 165 0.39 14.09 -5.17
C SER A 165 -0.84 14.47 -4.35
N SER A 166 -2.05 14.17 -4.85
CA SER A 166 -3.30 14.37 -4.11
C SER A 166 -3.41 13.51 -2.84
N LEU A 167 -3.00 12.22 -2.91
CA LEU A 167 -3.05 11.33 -1.76
C LEU A 167 -2.01 11.69 -0.69
N PHE A 168 -0.78 12.05 -1.08
CA PHE A 168 0.23 12.53 -0.15
C PHE A 168 -0.23 13.82 0.54
N LYS A 169 -0.86 14.75 -0.18
CA LYS A 169 -1.49 15.93 0.42
C LYS A 169 -2.54 15.55 1.46
N LYS A 170 -3.43 14.61 1.13
CA LYS A 170 -4.49 14.16 2.04
C LYS A 170 -3.96 13.39 3.25
N ALA A 171 -2.92 12.58 3.08
CA ALA A 171 -2.34 11.79 4.16
C ALA A 171 -1.43 12.62 5.09
N PHE A 172 -0.71 13.62 4.56
CA PHE A 172 0.35 14.35 5.28
C PHE A 172 0.24 15.87 5.24
N GLY A 173 -0.79 16.44 4.65
CA GLY A 173 -1.15 17.84 4.76
C GLY A 173 -0.52 18.82 3.77
N ARG A 174 0.52 18.49 3.01
CA ARG A 174 1.20 19.41 2.08
C ARG A 174 1.21 18.87 0.65
N PRO A 175 0.78 19.67 -0.38
CA PRO A 175 0.88 19.28 -1.77
C PRO A 175 2.35 19.16 -2.20
N GLY A 176 2.64 18.21 -3.08
CA GLY A 176 3.97 18.06 -3.70
C GLY A 176 5.09 17.68 -2.74
N ASP A 177 4.80 17.49 -1.46
CA ASP A 177 5.80 17.19 -0.44
C ASP A 177 5.93 15.67 -0.25
N VAL A 178 6.35 14.99 -1.30
CA VAL A 178 6.74 13.57 -1.22
C VAL A 178 8.14 13.49 -0.66
N THR A 179 8.31 12.92 0.51
CA THR A 179 9.61 12.68 1.14
C THR A 179 9.80 11.18 1.38
N GLU A 180 11.06 10.74 1.49
CA GLU A 180 11.37 9.35 1.81
C GLU A 180 10.68 8.92 3.11
N ILE A 181 10.74 9.79 4.13
CA ILE A 181 10.07 9.55 5.42
C ILE A 181 8.57 9.32 5.25
N LYS A 182 7.89 10.13 4.41
CA LYS A 182 6.46 9.98 4.15
C LYS A 182 6.13 8.73 3.35
N VAL A 183 6.99 8.32 2.42
CA VAL A 183 6.85 7.04 1.71
C VAL A 183 6.92 5.88 2.69
N ASN A 184 7.87 5.90 3.62
CA ASN A 184 8.03 4.85 4.63
C ASN A 184 6.90 4.82 5.66
N LYS A 185 6.24 5.98 5.91
CA LYS A 185 5.10 6.12 6.83
C LYS A 185 3.76 5.78 6.20
N ALA A 186 3.67 5.76 4.87
CA ALA A 186 2.45 5.40 4.15
C ALA A 186 2.26 3.89 4.08
#